data_b997523654cc0845780d4cc9c3d010c1
#
_entry.id   b997523654cc0845780d4cc9c3d010c1
#
_cell.length_a   1.000
_cell.length_b   1.000
_cell.length_c   1.000
_cell.angle_alpha   90.00
_cell.angle_beta   90.00
_cell.angle_gamma   90.00
#
_symmetry.space_group_name_H-M   'P 1'
#
loop_
_entity.id
_entity.type
_entity.pdbx_description
1 polymer ?
#
loop_
_entity_poly.entity_id
_entity_poly.type
_entity_poly.pdbx_seq_one_letter_code
_entity_poly.pdbx_strand_id
1 'polypeptide(L)'
;VLFIGRVIQGVAGPIVPMSLIMLRVEVPNERQYALLMAVLTSINGGIAGVDALAGGWLAANYGFRSIFWVMAVVCAIAVFSVLFFIRESTAEETHPMDWKGVIPLVVALGSTLVALNEAGKLGAANWLLVGALLVVGAIGFVVFWNVEKRVAHPLVSTTYMKQRRTWALLLTTTLTMTGVFAVMNGLIPNLAQDSTVGAGLSADTVSWVTLTPYAFAGLLMG
;
A
#
# COMPACT_ATOMS: atom_id res chain seq x y z
N VAL A 1 4.20 -18.50 11.54
CA VAL A 1 5.38 -17.70 11.13
C VAL A 1 5.01 -16.71 10.05
N LEU A 2 4.39 -17.12 8.92
CA LEU A 2 4.02 -16.19 7.81
C LEU A 2 3.09 -15.05 8.25
N PHE A 3 2.08 -15.33 9.05
CA PHE A 3 1.16 -14.32 9.56
C PHE A 3 1.89 -13.24 10.39
N ILE A 4 2.75 -13.66 11.31
CA ILE A 4 3.56 -12.73 12.12
C ILE A 4 4.46 -11.87 11.22
N GLY A 5 5.11 -12.49 10.22
CA GLY A 5 5.91 -11.76 9.24
C GLY A 5 5.11 -10.70 8.48
N ARG A 6 3.86 -10.98 8.11
CA ARG A 6 2.97 -10.01 7.44
C ARG A 6 2.54 -8.87 8.36
N VAL A 7 2.31 -9.15 9.64
CA VAL A 7 2.01 -8.11 10.63
C VAL A 7 3.20 -7.16 10.79
N ILE A 8 4.42 -7.71 10.92
CA ILE A 8 5.65 -6.90 11.01
C ILE A 8 5.85 -6.08 9.72
N GLN A 9 5.63 -6.69 8.56
CA GLN A 9 5.71 -5.99 7.27
C GLN A 9 4.72 -4.82 7.19
N GLY A 10 3.52 -4.95 7.78
CA GLY A 10 2.51 -3.89 7.83
C GLY A 10 3.01 -2.62 8.55
N VAL A 11 3.93 -2.75 9.51
CA VAL A 11 4.54 -1.61 10.21
C VAL A 11 5.34 -0.71 9.25
N ALA A 12 5.82 -1.26 8.14
CA ALA A 12 6.54 -0.49 7.12
C ALA A 12 5.61 0.37 6.24
N GLY A 13 4.29 0.17 6.28
CA GLY A 13 3.33 0.91 5.45
C GLY A 13 3.46 2.44 5.52
N PRO A 14 3.60 3.05 6.70
CA PRO A 14 3.73 4.50 6.85
C PRO A 14 5.05 5.11 6.37
N ILE A 15 6.08 4.32 6.06
CA ILE A 15 7.42 4.84 5.72
C ILE A 15 7.37 5.82 4.54
N VAL A 16 6.66 5.49 3.47
CA VAL A 16 6.57 6.36 2.29
C VAL A 16 5.85 7.68 2.61
N PRO A 17 4.62 7.70 3.18
CA PRO A 17 3.98 8.95 3.56
C PRO A 17 4.82 9.77 4.56
N MET A 18 5.48 9.13 5.53
CA MET A 18 6.34 9.82 6.48
C MET A 18 7.55 10.47 5.80
N SER A 19 8.21 9.78 4.87
CA SER A 19 9.34 10.36 4.12
C SER A 19 8.93 11.58 3.30
N LEU A 20 7.71 11.57 2.73
CA LEU A 20 7.17 12.72 1.99
C LEU A 20 6.88 13.92 2.92
N ILE A 21 6.37 13.66 4.13
CA ILE A 21 6.15 14.71 5.14
C ILE A 21 7.49 15.29 5.60
N MET A 22 8.48 14.44 5.92
CA MET A 22 9.83 14.89 6.29
C MET A 22 10.45 15.75 5.19
N LEU A 23 10.34 15.32 3.94
CA LEU A 23 10.84 16.10 2.81
C LEU A 23 10.21 17.49 2.74
N ARG A 24 8.92 17.61 3.06
CA ARG A 24 8.23 18.92 3.08
C ARG A 24 8.77 19.84 4.19
N VAL A 25 9.15 19.28 5.33
CA VAL A 25 9.71 20.03 6.45
C VAL A 25 11.15 20.47 6.17
N GLU A 26 11.98 19.57 5.63
CA GLU A 26 13.41 19.82 5.39
C GLU A 26 13.66 20.72 4.17
N VAL A 27 12.75 20.76 3.20
CA VAL A 27 12.92 21.51 1.95
C VAL A 27 11.88 22.63 1.83
N PRO A 28 12.15 23.82 2.38
CA PRO A 28 11.22 24.96 2.32
C PRO A 28 11.00 25.51 0.91
N ASN A 29 11.96 25.32 0.00
CA ASN A 29 11.88 25.80 -1.36
C ASN A 29 10.91 24.96 -2.19
N GLU A 30 9.81 25.57 -2.64
CA GLU A 30 8.75 24.86 -3.37
C GLU A 30 9.22 24.18 -4.65
N ARG A 31 10.16 24.81 -5.39
CA ARG A 31 10.70 24.24 -6.64
C ARG A 31 11.56 23.00 -6.38
N GLN A 32 12.41 23.07 -5.36
CA GLN A 32 13.24 21.94 -4.96
C GLN A 32 12.38 20.80 -4.39
N TYR A 33 11.38 21.13 -3.58
CA TYR A 33 10.42 20.16 -3.07
C TYR A 33 9.67 19.45 -4.21
N ALA A 34 9.15 20.21 -5.20
CA ALA A 34 8.47 19.63 -6.34
C ALA A 34 9.38 18.69 -7.16
N LEU A 35 10.64 19.08 -7.37
CA LEU A 35 11.62 18.24 -8.07
C LEU A 35 11.90 16.94 -7.29
N LEU A 36 12.15 17.03 -6.00
CA LEU A 36 12.41 15.85 -5.16
C LEU A 36 11.19 14.94 -5.05
N MET A 37 9.99 15.52 -4.97
CA MET A 37 8.73 14.77 -5.03
C MET A 37 8.58 14.02 -6.36
N ALA A 38 8.88 14.68 -7.47
CA ALA A 38 8.85 14.05 -8.79
C ALA A 38 9.85 12.89 -8.86
N VAL A 39 11.08 13.08 -8.39
CA VAL A 39 12.10 12.02 -8.33
C VAL A 39 11.66 10.84 -7.46
N LEU A 40 11.12 11.10 -6.27
CA LEU A 40 10.64 10.04 -5.35
C LEU A 40 9.47 9.27 -5.94
N THR A 41 8.51 9.96 -6.56
CA THR A 41 7.34 9.30 -7.17
C THR A 41 7.73 8.51 -8.40
N SER A 42 8.66 9.01 -9.23
CA SER A 42 9.21 8.30 -10.38
C SER A 42 9.95 7.03 -9.97
N ILE A 43 10.81 7.14 -8.94
CA ILE A 43 11.53 5.97 -8.40
C ILE A 43 10.53 4.95 -7.84
N ASN A 44 9.53 5.40 -7.08
CA ASN A 44 8.53 4.49 -6.50
C ASN A 44 7.73 3.77 -7.60
N GLY A 45 7.29 4.51 -8.62
CA GLY A 45 6.58 3.92 -9.77
C GLY A 45 7.47 2.99 -10.62
N GLY A 46 8.72 3.38 -10.84
CA GLY A 46 9.67 2.59 -11.63
C GLY A 46 10.12 1.31 -10.92
N ILE A 47 10.39 1.38 -9.61
CA ILE A 47 10.76 0.20 -8.80
C ILE A 47 9.65 -0.85 -8.83
N ALA A 48 8.38 -0.45 -8.82
CA ALA A 48 7.26 -1.39 -8.87
C ALA A 48 7.26 -2.30 -10.13
N GLY A 49 7.86 -1.84 -11.22
CA GLY A 49 8.06 -2.68 -12.40
C GLY A 49 9.35 -3.51 -12.35
N VAL A 50 10.43 -2.92 -11.84
CA VAL A 50 11.72 -3.60 -11.74
C VAL A 50 11.68 -4.74 -10.72
N ASP A 51 11.01 -4.56 -9.59
CA ASP A 51 10.91 -5.59 -8.55
C ASP A 51 10.14 -6.82 -9.03
N ALA A 52 9.09 -6.63 -9.83
CA ALA A 52 8.35 -7.72 -10.42
C ALA A 52 9.18 -8.52 -11.44
N LEU A 53 9.98 -7.83 -12.27
CA LEU A 53 10.89 -8.48 -13.22
C LEU A 53 12.01 -9.24 -12.50
N ALA A 54 12.67 -8.57 -11.54
CA ALA A 54 13.72 -9.18 -10.73
C ALA A 54 13.19 -10.35 -9.89
N GLY A 55 12.00 -10.18 -9.29
CA GLY A 55 11.33 -11.23 -8.52
C GLY A 55 10.96 -12.43 -9.36
N GLY A 56 10.41 -12.22 -10.57
CA GLY A 56 10.09 -13.29 -11.50
C GLY A 56 11.33 -14.06 -11.94
N TRP A 57 12.41 -13.36 -12.30
CA TRP A 57 13.68 -13.97 -12.67
C TRP A 57 14.33 -14.76 -11.52
N LEU A 58 14.35 -14.18 -10.31
CA LEU A 58 14.86 -14.85 -9.11
C LEU A 58 14.06 -16.10 -8.76
N ALA A 59 12.73 -16.02 -8.84
CA ALA A 59 11.87 -17.17 -8.57
C ALA A 59 12.11 -18.31 -9.55
N ALA A 60 12.25 -17.99 -10.85
CA ALA A 60 12.46 -18.97 -11.90
C ALA A 60 13.81 -19.67 -11.81
N ASN A 61 14.90 -18.93 -11.49
CA ASN A 61 16.27 -19.46 -11.51
C ASN A 61 16.76 -19.99 -10.15
N TYR A 62 16.34 -19.38 -9.05
CA TYR A 62 16.83 -19.68 -7.70
C TYR A 62 15.75 -20.07 -6.70
N GLY A 63 14.49 -20.13 -7.16
CA GLY A 63 13.33 -20.44 -6.34
C GLY A 63 12.86 -19.24 -5.50
N PHE A 64 11.62 -19.32 -4.99
CA PHE A 64 10.95 -18.21 -4.32
C PHE A 64 11.66 -17.70 -3.05
N ARG A 65 12.48 -18.52 -2.40
CA ARG A 65 13.21 -18.13 -1.19
C ARG A 65 14.31 -17.10 -1.48
N SER A 66 14.85 -17.08 -2.68
CA SER A 66 15.88 -16.10 -3.09
C SER A 66 15.35 -14.67 -3.04
N ILE A 67 14.08 -14.45 -3.36
CA ILE A 67 13.43 -13.15 -3.27
C ILE A 67 13.53 -12.60 -1.83
N PHE A 68 13.22 -13.42 -0.83
CA PHE A 68 13.28 -13.00 0.57
C PHE A 68 14.71 -12.66 1.02
N TRP A 69 15.71 -13.39 0.54
CA TRP A 69 17.12 -13.08 0.83
C TRP A 69 17.53 -11.75 0.23
N VAL A 70 17.19 -11.49 -1.03
CA VAL A 70 17.48 -10.20 -1.67
C VAL A 70 16.77 -9.06 -0.94
N MET A 71 15.49 -9.23 -0.59
CA MET A 71 14.75 -8.25 0.20
C MET A 71 15.43 -7.99 1.55
N ALA A 72 15.89 -9.03 2.25
CA ALA A 72 16.58 -8.88 3.54
C ALA A 72 17.88 -8.07 3.40
N VAL A 73 18.67 -8.33 2.34
CA VAL A 73 19.89 -7.57 2.06
C VAL A 73 19.59 -6.11 1.76
N VAL A 74 18.59 -5.84 0.90
CA VAL A 74 18.18 -4.48 0.56
C VAL A 74 17.67 -3.73 1.81
N CYS A 75 16.85 -4.40 2.64
CA CYS A 75 16.40 -3.81 3.91
C CYS A 75 17.57 -3.53 4.87
N ALA A 76 18.53 -4.43 4.97
CA ALA A 76 19.72 -4.18 5.78
C ALA A 76 20.51 -2.96 5.30
N ILE A 77 20.74 -2.84 4.00
CA ILE A 77 21.40 -1.67 3.40
C ILE A 77 20.59 -0.39 3.70
N ALA A 78 19.27 -0.43 3.56
CA ALA A 78 18.41 0.70 3.86
C ALA A 78 18.52 1.12 5.35
N VAL A 79 18.46 0.17 6.29
CA VAL A 79 18.61 0.43 7.73
C VAL A 79 19.98 1.05 8.03
N PHE A 80 21.06 0.48 7.50
CA PHE A 80 22.38 1.05 7.67
C PHE A 80 22.48 2.46 7.08
N SER A 81 21.90 2.69 5.90
CA SER A 81 21.88 4.02 5.28
C SER A 81 21.17 5.04 6.16
N VAL A 82 20.01 4.69 6.72
CA VAL A 82 19.27 5.57 7.65
C VAL A 82 20.09 5.87 8.88
N LEU A 83 20.70 4.86 9.51
CA LEU A 83 21.48 5.04 10.74
C LEU A 83 22.72 5.93 10.54
N PHE A 84 23.35 5.90 9.36
CA PHE A 84 24.59 6.67 9.13
C PHE A 84 24.35 8.03 8.49
N PHE A 85 23.31 8.20 7.68
CA PHE A 85 23.11 9.40 6.88
C PHE A 85 21.96 10.31 7.36
N ILE A 86 21.00 9.76 8.11
CA ILE A 86 19.87 10.56 8.57
C ILE A 86 20.15 11.07 10.00
N ARG A 87 20.07 12.38 10.17
CA ARG A 87 20.13 13.00 11.51
C ARG A 87 18.87 12.72 12.27
N GLU A 88 19.00 12.41 13.55
CA GLU A 88 17.86 12.24 14.43
C GLU A 88 17.09 13.55 14.56
N SER A 89 15.82 13.56 14.16
CA SER A 89 14.94 14.68 14.36
C SER A 89 14.12 14.45 15.63
N THR A 90 14.21 15.37 16.58
CA THR A 90 13.36 15.37 17.77
C THR A 90 12.07 16.11 17.44
N ALA A 91 10.93 15.45 17.62
CA ALA A 91 9.64 16.12 17.51
C ALA A 91 9.48 17.12 18.67
N GLU A 92 9.17 18.36 18.35
CA GLU A 92 8.94 19.42 19.37
C GLU A 92 7.71 19.11 20.25
N GLU A 93 6.71 18.42 19.70
CA GLU A 93 5.53 18.00 20.45
C GLU A 93 5.18 16.54 20.12
N THR A 94 5.18 15.69 21.13
CA THR A 94 4.70 14.30 21.02
C THR A 94 3.32 14.21 21.63
N HIS A 95 2.31 13.99 20.79
CA HIS A 95 0.97 13.66 21.27
C HIS A 95 0.84 12.14 21.49
N PRO A 96 0.18 11.71 22.56
CA PRO A 96 -0.05 10.30 22.80
C PRO A 96 -0.93 9.72 21.68
N MET A 97 -0.63 8.49 21.27
CA MET A 97 -1.37 7.78 20.23
C MET A 97 -2.82 7.54 20.67
N ASP A 98 -3.78 7.87 19.82
CA ASP A 98 -5.20 7.59 20.08
C ASP A 98 -5.54 6.11 19.83
N TRP A 99 -5.20 5.26 20.80
CA TRP A 99 -5.54 3.83 20.74
C TRP A 99 -7.04 3.57 20.70
N LYS A 100 -7.86 4.50 21.22
CA LYS A 100 -9.32 4.38 21.21
C LYS A 100 -9.90 4.52 19.80
N GLY A 101 -9.24 5.31 18.94
CA GLY A 101 -9.57 5.43 17.53
C GLY A 101 -8.93 4.31 16.69
N VAL A 102 -7.65 3.96 16.96
CA VAL A 102 -6.92 2.93 16.20
C VAL A 102 -7.61 1.58 16.23
N ILE A 103 -8.02 1.10 17.41
CA ILE A 103 -8.60 -0.25 17.56
C ILE A 103 -9.87 -0.43 16.72
N PRO A 104 -10.90 0.45 16.83
CA PRO A 104 -12.09 0.34 15.99
C PRO A 104 -11.79 0.46 14.49
N LEU A 105 -10.82 1.29 14.11
CA LEU A 105 -10.40 1.43 12.71
C LEU A 105 -9.79 0.13 12.18
N VAL A 106 -8.88 -0.49 12.95
CA VAL A 106 -8.27 -1.77 12.58
C VAL A 106 -9.32 -2.88 12.46
N VAL A 107 -10.28 -2.92 13.38
CA VAL A 107 -11.40 -3.88 13.32
C VAL A 107 -12.27 -3.61 12.09
N ALA A 108 -12.60 -2.35 11.81
CA ALA A 108 -13.41 -1.97 10.65
C ALA A 108 -12.75 -2.37 9.33
N LEU A 109 -11.49 -2.00 9.14
CA LEU A 109 -10.75 -2.31 7.92
C LEU A 109 -10.44 -3.80 7.81
N GLY A 110 -9.98 -4.43 8.88
CA GLY A 110 -9.62 -5.84 8.90
C GLY A 110 -10.82 -6.75 8.59
N SER A 111 -11.97 -6.52 9.24
CA SER A 111 -13.17 -7.31 8.97
C SER A 111 -13.70 -7.08 7.54
N THR A 112 -13.66 -5.85 7.04
CA THR A 112 -14.06 -5.55 5.66
C THR A 112 -13.15 -6.24 4.64
N LEU A 113 -11.83 -6.19 4.83
CA LEU A 113 -10.86 -6.85 3.95
C LEU A 113 -11.04 -8.37 3.94
N VAL A 114 -11.25 -8.99 5.12
CA VAL A 114 -11.52 -10.43 5.21
C VAL A 114 -12.85 -10.77 4.54
N ALA A 115 -13.89 -9.95 4.72
CA ALA A 115 -15.18 -10.13 4.04
C ALA A 115 -15.04 -10.09 2.52
N LEU A 116 -14.31 -9.11 1.97
CA LEU A 116 -14.08 -9.00 0.53
C LEU A 116 -13.25 -10.17 -0.01
N ASN A 117 -12.24 -10.61 0.75
CA ASN A 117 -11.44 -11.79 0.39
C ASN A 117 -12.29 -13.07 0.34
N GLU A 118 -13.19 -13.26 1.31
CA GLU A 118 -14.13 -14.39 1.33
C GLU A 118 -15.14 -14.31 0.19
N ALA A 119 -15.70 -13.11 -0.07
CA ALA A 119 -16.60 -12.88 -1.17
C ALA A 119 -15.97 -13.17 -2.54
N GLY A 120 -14.66 -12.90 -2.67
CA GLY A 120 -13.90 -13.20 -3.89
C GLY A 120 -13.83 -14.68 -4.27
N LYS A 121 -14.14 -15.60 -3.36
CA LYS A 121 -14.26 -17.05 -3.65
C LYS A 121 -15.54 -17.41 -4.41
N LEU A 122 -16.43 -16.44 -4.67
CA LEU A 122 -17.68 -16.55 -5.44
C LEU A 122 -18.55 -17.75 -5.02
N GLY A 123 -18.62 -18.80 -5.83
CA GLY A 123 -19.43 -19.98 -5.57
C GLY A 123 -19.04 -20.79 -4.33
N ALA A 124 -17.79 -20.68 -3.87
CA ALA A 124 -17.29 -21.31 -2.65
C ALA A 124 -17.31 -20.36 -1.42
N ALA A 125 -17.83 -19.15 -1.57
CA ALA A 125 -17.87 -18.15 -0.52
C ALA A 125 -18.91 -18.49 0.55
N ASN A 126 -18.53 -18.30 1.82
CA ASN A 126 -19.48 -18.35 2.93
C ASN A 126 -20.17 -16.98 3.08
N TRP A 127 -21.29 -16.78 2.41
CA TRP A 127 -22.01 -15.52 2.42
C TRP A 127 -22.52 -15.07 3.79
N LEU A 128 -22.79 -16.02 4.70
CA LEU A 128 -23.14 -15.69 6.08
C LEU A 128 -21.95 -15.05 6.80
N LEU A 129 -20.75 -15.60 6.63
CA LEU A 129 -19.52 -15.03 7.17
C LEU A 129 -19.22 -13.66 6.56
N VAL A 130 -19.40 -13.49 5.25
CA VAL A 130 -19.26 -12.20 4.58
C VAL A 130 -20.18 -11.16 5.19
N GLY A 131 -21.46 -11.48 5.34
CA GLY A 131 -22.44 -10.59 5.95
C GLY A 131 -22.10 -10.22 7.39
N ALA A 132 -21.73 -11.21 8.20
CA ALA A 132 -21.33 -10.98 9.60
C ALA A 132 -20.10 -10.06 9.69
N LEU A 133 -19.08 -10.29 8.89
CA LEU A 133 -17.86 -9.46 8.87
C LEU A 133 -18.12 -8.04 8.37
N LEU A 134 -19.01 -7.85 7.39
CA LEU A 134 -19.42 -6.51 6.94
C LEU A 134 -20.18 -5.75 8.04
N VAL A 135 -21.03 -6.44 8.80
CA VAL A 135 -21.71 -5.84 9.95
C VAL A 135 -20.70 -5.43 11.03
N VAL A 136 -19.74 -6.29 11.36
CA VAL A 136 -18.65 -5.95 12.30
C VAL A 136 -17.86 -4.76 11.79
N GLY A 137 -17.53 -4.74 10.50
CA GLY A 137 -16.83 -3.63 9.86
C GLY A 137 -17.60 -2.31 9.95
N ALA A 138 -18.90 -2.35 9.67
CA ALA A 138 -19.77 -1.18 9.78
C ALA A 138 -19.87 -0.67 11.23
N ILE A 139 -20.03 -1.55 12.19
CA ILE A 139 -20.05 -1.20 13.63
C ILE A 139 -18.71 -0.59 14.03
N GLY A 140 -17.58 -1.21 13.64
CA GLY A 140 -16.24 -0.69 13.89
C GLY A 140 -16.06 0.72 13.34
N PHE A 141 -16.51 0.97 12.12
CA PHE A 141 -16.45 2.28 11.49
C PHE A 141 -17.32 3.33 12.20
N VAL A 142 -18.52 2.97 12.62
CA VAL A 142 -19.40 3.86 13.39
C VAL A 142 -18.78 4.20 14.75
N VAL A 143 -18.21 3.22 15.44
CA VAL A 143 -17.49 3.44 16.71
C VAL A 143 -16.29 4.35 16.50
N PHE A 144 -15.45 4.06 15.50
CA PHE A 144 -14.32 4.90 15.12
C PHE A 144 -14.75 6.35 14.89
N TRP A 145 -15.76 6.56 14.07
CA TRP A 145 -16.25 7.90 13.74
C TRP A 145 -16.79 8.66 14.96
N ASN A 146 -17.41 7.97 15.90
CA ASN A 146 -17.91 8.57 17.15
C ASN A 146 -16.77 8.90 18.13
N VAL A 147 -15.71 8.09 18.16
CA VAL A 147 -14.49 8.35 18.94
C VAL A 147 -13.77 9.58 18.39
N GLU A 148 -13.52 9.62 17.08
CA GLU A 148 -12.84 10.72 16.41
C GLU A 148 -13.50 12.10 16.62
N LYS A 149 -14.82 12.13 16.77
CA LYS A 149 -15.57 13.36 17.09
C LYS A 149 -15.33 13.86 18.50
N ARG A 150 -14.86 13.02 19.43
CA ARG A 150 -14.79 13.33 20.86
C ARG A 150 -13.36 13.46 21.39
N VAL A 151 -12.38 12.98 20.64
CA VAL A 151 -10.98 13.02 21.06
C VAL A 151 -10.36 14.37 20.72
N ALA A 152 -9.51 14.88 21.62
CA ALA A 152 -8.82 16.17 21.44
C ALA A 152 -7.82 16.16 20.27
N HIS A 153 -7.16 15.02 20.04
CA HIS A 153 -6.20 14.82 18.94
C HIS A 153 -6.66 13.65 18.07
N PRO A 154 -7.64 13.87 17.16
CA PRO A 154 -8.17 12.81 16.33
C PRO A 154 -7.15 12.37 15.27
N LEU A 155 -7.14 11.07 14.94
CA LEU A 155 -6.33 10.51 13.85
C LEU A 155 -6.75 11.11 12.50
N VAL A 156 -8.04 11.34 12.34
CA VAL A 156 -8.62 11.91 11.14
C VAL A 156 -9.46 13.12 11.50
N SER A 157 -9.04 14.29 11.05
CA SER A 157 -9.80 15.52 11.28
C SER A 157 -11.18 15.45 10.64
N THR A 158 -12.22 15.32 11.46
CA THR A 158 -13.61 15.27 11.00
C THR A 158 -14.05 16.55 10.30
N THR A 159 -13.39 17.68 10.60
CA THR A 159 -13.65 18.97 9.96
C THR A 159 -13.20 18.98 8.50
N TYR A 160 -12.00 18.47 8.22
CA TYR A 160 -11.51 18.36 6.84
C TYR A 160 -12.27 17.30 6.04
N MET A 161 -12.68 16.18 6.69
CA MET A 161 -13.46 15.13 6.03
C MET A 161 -14.85 15.57 5.59
N LYS A 162 -15.43 16.60 6.21
CA LYS A 162 -16.71 17.18 5.77
C LYS A 162 -16.57 18.04 4.50
N GLN A 163 -15.37 18.46 4.16
CA GLN A 163 -15.15 19.28 2.97
C GLN A 163 -15.29 18.42 1.70
N ARG A 164 -16.12 18.87 0.77
CA ARG A 164 -16.32 18.18 -0.52
C ARG A 164 -15.01 17.92 -1.28
N ARG A 165 -14.07 18.85 -1.20
CA ARG A 165 -12.77 18.73 -1.85
C ARG A 165 -11.96 17.54 -1.30
N THR A 166 -11.95 17.36 0.02
CA THR A 166 -11.17 16.29 0.68
C THR A 166 -11.72 14.91 0.34
N TRP A 167 -13.01 14.67 0.56
CA TRP A 167 -13.56 13.34 0.29
C TRP A 167 -13.61 13.02 -1.21
N ALA A 168 -13.80 14.05 -2.07
CA ALA A 168 -13.76 13.84 -3.52
C ALA A 168 -12.34 13.42 -3.98
N LEU A 169 -11.29 14.06 -3.47
CA LEU A 169 -9.91 13.65 -3.73
C LEU A 169 -9.63 12.23 -3.23
N LEU A 170 -10.00 11.94 -1.98
CA LEU A 170 -9.80 10.61 -1.41
C LEU A 170 -10.55 9.53 -2.20
N LEU A 171 -11.81 9.78 -2.54
CA LEU A 171 -12.61 8.84 -3.32
C LEU A 171 -12.02 8.63 -4.72
N THR A 172 -11.67 9.71 -5.42
CA THR A 172 -11.06 9.62 -6.75
C THR A 172 -9.75 8.84 -6.70
N THR A 173 -8.86 9.17 -5.75
CA THR A 173 -7.58 8.45 -5.59
C THR A 173 -7.81 6.99 -5.26
N THR A 174 -8.72 6.68 -4.33
CA THR A 174 -9.04 5.30 -3.96
C THR A 174 -9.57 4.49 -5.15
N LEU A 175 -10.55 5.04 -5.88
CA LEU A 175 -11.13 4.35 -7.03
C LEU A 175 -10.10 4.17 -8.16
N THR A 176 -9.30 5.21 -8.45
CA THR A 176 -8.26 5.13 -9.47
C THR A 176 -7.20 4.09 -9.10
N MET A 177 -6.66 4.16 -7.88
CA MET A 177 -5.65 3.21 -7.43
C MET A 177 -6.18 1.79 -7.37
N THR A 178 -7.38 1.58 -6.83
CA THR A 178 -8.01 0.26 -6.79
C THR A 178 -8.21 -0.29 -8.21
N GLY A 179 -8.70 0.53 -9.13
CA GLY A 179 -8.88 0.13 -10.53
C GLY A 179 -7.56 -0.23 -11.21
N VAL A 180 -6.56 0.63 -11.08
CA VAL A 180 -5.22 0.40 -11.66
C VAL A 180 -4.61 -0.88 -11.08
N PHE A 181 -4.56 -1.03 -9.75
CA PHE A 181 -3.98 -2.22 -9.12
C PHE A 181 -4.74 -3.50 -9.43
N ALA A 182 -6.08 -3.47 -9.46
CA ALA A 182 -6.89 -4.63 -9.81
C ALA A 182 -6.64 -5.09 -11.27
N VAL A 183 -6.55 -4.15 -12.18
CA VAL A 183 -6.31 -4.47 -13.60
C VAL A 183 -4.87 -4.92 -13.83
N MET A 184 -3.89 -4.12 -13.37
CA MET A 184 -2.47 -4.36 -13.69
C MET A 184 -1.88 -5.55 -12.93
N ASN A 185 -2.24 -5.76 -11.66
CA ASN A 185 -1.67 -6.84 -10.85
C ASN A 185 -2.58 -8.08 -10.74
N GLY A 186 -3.85 -7.94 -11.07
CA GLY A 186 -4.82 -9.03 -11.01
C GLY A 186 -5.26 -9.49 -12.39
N LEU A 187 -6.04 -8.69 -13.07
CA LEU A 187 -6.75 -9.11 -14.28
C LEU A 187 -5.81 -9.44 -15.45
N ILE A 188 -4.90 -8.53 -15.78
CA ILE A 188 -4.01 -8.70 -16.95
C ILE A 188 -3.08 -9.91 -16.80
N PRO A 189 -2.34 -10.08 -15.68
CA PRO A 189 -1.47 -11.24 -15.51
C PRO A 189 -2.24 -12.56 -15.50
N ASN A 190 -3.40 -12.62 -14.85
CA ASN A 190 -4.21 -13.83 -14.82
C ASN A 190 -4.74 -14.17 -16.22
N LEU A 191 -5.26 -13.20 -16.96
CA LEU A 191 -5.73 -13.41 -18.32
C LEU A 191 -4.60 -13.83 -19.25
N ALA A 192 -3.41 -13.22 -19.14
CA ALA A 192 -2.27 -13.57 -19.97
C ALA A 192 -1.76 -15.00 -19.73
N GLN A 193 -1.90 -15.52 -18.51
CA GLN A 193 -1.51 -16.88 -18.14
C GLN A 193 -2.58 -17.93 -18.47
N ASP A 194 -3.84 -17.53 -18.62
CA ASP A 194 -4.92 -18.47 -18.93
C ASP A 194 -4.72 -19.07 -20.32
N SER A 195 -4.66 -20.38 -20.39
CA SER A 195 -4.47 -21.12 -21.65
C SER A 195 -5.75 -21.30 -22.47
N THR A 196 -6.93 -21.00 -21.88
CA THR A 196 -8.22 -21.21 -22.52
C THR A 196 -8.80 -19.96 -23.17
N VAL A 197 -8.63 -18.81 -22.49
CA VAL A 197 -9.19 -17.51 -22.90
C VAL A 197 -8.08 -16.50 -23.20
N GLY A 198 -6.89 -16.70 -22.66
CA GLY A 198 -5.74 -15.84 -22.80
C GLY A 198 -4.65 -16.38 -23.71
N ALA A 199 -3.43 -15.88 -23.53
CA ALA A 199 -2.28 -16.23 -24.37
C ALA A 199 -1.48 -17.45 -23.85
N GLY A 200 -1.81 -18.01 -22.68
CA GLY A 200 -1.10 -19.15 -22.08
C GLY A 200 0.37 -18.88 -21.78
N LEU A 201 0.72 -17.62 -21.49
CA LEU A 201 2.10 -17.22 -21.26
C LEU A 201 2.62 -17.76 -19.93
N SER A 202 3.90 -18.07 -19.88
CA SER A 202 4.59 -18.43 -18.62
C SER A 202 4.69 -17.22 -17.68
N ALA A 203 4.80 -17.46 -16.37
CA ALA A 203 4.76 -16.42 -15.35
C ALA A 203 5.89 -15.37 -15.51
N ASP A 204 7.07 -15.79 -15.97
CA ASP A 204 8.19 -14.91 -16.29
C ASP A 204 7.91 -14.03 -17.51
N THR A 205 7.39 -14.62 -18.60
CA THR A 205 7.02 -13.89 -19.82
C THR A 205 5.91 -12.88 -19.58
N VAL A 206 4.92 -13.23 -18.76
CA VAL A 206 3.82 -12.33 -18.37
C VAL A 206 4.36 -11.09 -17.68
N SER A 207 5.28 -11.24 -16.73
CA SER A 207 5.90 -10.10 -16.05
C SER A 207 6.59 -9.15 -17.04
N TRP A 208 7.32 -9.68 -18.01
CA TRP A 208 7.96 -8.86 -19.04
C TRP A 208 6.97 -8.12 -19.94
N VAL A 209 5.95 -8.79 -20.41
CA VAL A 209 5.01 -8.22 -21.38
C VAL A 209 4.05 -7.23 -20.74
N THR A 210 3.61 -7.47 -19.50
CA THR A 210 2.57 -6.66 -18.84
C THR A 210 3.14 -5.56 -17.96
N LEU A 211 4.20 -5.82 -17.21
CA LEU A 211 4.74 -4.89 -16.22
C LEU A 211 5.83 -3.97 -16.77
N THR A 212 6.56 -4.38 -17.81
CA THR A 212 7.58 -3.52 -18.41
C THR A 212 7.02 -2.23 -19.00
N PRO A 213 5.94 -2.23 -19.81
CA PRO A 213 5.33 -1.00 -20.30
C PRO A 213 4.82 -0.09 -19.16
N TYR A 214 4.26 -0.70 -18.12
CA TYR A 214 3.79 0.02 -16.93
C TYR A 214 4.94 0.70 -16.18
N ALA A 215 6.06 -0.01 -15.97
CA ALA A 215 7.25 0.54 -15.33
C ALA A 215 7.83 1.71 -16.13
N PHE A 216 7.93 1.56 -17.46
CA PHE A 216 8.39 2.63 -18.34
C PHE A 216 7.49 3.86 -18.27
N ALA A 217 6.17 3.67 -18.32
CA ALA A 217 5.22 4.76 -18.19
C ALA A 217 5.35 5.45 -16.82
N GLY A 218 5.51 4.70 -15.74
CA GLY A 218 5.73 5.22 -14.39
C GLY A 218 7.01 6.05 -14.26
N LEU A 219 8.10 5.63 -14.91
CA LEU A 219 9.36 6.39 -14.93
C LEU A 219 9.29 7.69 -15.73
N LEU A 220 8.48 7.72 -16.81
CA LEU A 220 8.38 8.87 -17.69
C LEU A 220 7.40 9.93 -17.18
N MET A 221 6.40 9.55 -16.40
CA MET A 221 5.33 10.43 -15.94
C MET A 221 5.53 10.96 -14.50
N GLY A 222 6.43 10.38 -13.72
CA GLY A 222 6.77 10.84 -12.37
C GLY A 222 7.80 11.93 -12.41
#